data_de753337f0b25a5ee062985210c00692
#
_entry.id   de753337f0b25a5ee062985210c00692
#
_cell.length_a   1.000
_cell.length_b   1.000
_cell.length_c   1.000
_cell.angle_alpha   90.00
_cell.angle_beta   90.00
_cell.angle_gamma   90.00
#
_symmetry.space_group_name_H-M   'P 1'
#
loop_
_entity.id
_entity.type
_entity.pdbx_description
1 polymer ?
#
loop_
_entity_poly.entity_id
_entity_poly.type
_entity_poly.pdbx_seq_one_letter_code
_entity_poly.pdbx_strand_id
1 'polypeptide(L)'
;LGDVADKGVPKGGVLARAAEGGTIRSRYLTPHALHQAHAVTGGVCVASACALPGTIAHELAEADAANPRTVWIEHPAGKIDVALTVRGEGAAMEIVAGTLRTARLIMRGEVMVPAGAM
;
A
#
# COMPACT_ATOMS: atom_id res chain seq x y z
N LEU A 1 0.21 20.30 -12.95
CA LEU A 1 -0.98 19.41 -12.98
C LEU A 1 -2.25 20.15 -13.41
N GLY A 2 -2.27 21.51 -13.38
CA GLY A 2 -3.46 22.32 -13.67
C GLY A 2 -4.59 22.08 -12.66
N ASP A 3 -5.83 22.39 -13.04
CA ASP A 3 -7.00 22.12 -12.23
C ASP A 3 -7.25 20.60 -12.14
N VAL A 4 -7.37 20.10 -10.91
CA VAL A 4 -7.55 18.68 -10.59
C VAL A 4 -8.87 18.42 -9.84
N ALA A 5 -9.75 19.42 -9.75
CA ALA A 5 -10.98 19.34 -8.96
C ALA A 5 -11.85 18.12 -9.35
N ASP A 6 -11.95 17.80 -10.63
CA ASP A 6 -12.74 16.68 -11.14
C ASP A 6 -11.91 15.42 -11.45
N LYS A 7 -10.64 15.39 -11.04
CA LYS A 7 -9.74 14.27 -11.35
C LYS A 7 -9.58 13.34 -10.16
N GLY A 8 -9.29 12.07 -10.43
CA GLY A 8 -8.95 11.07 -9.41
C GLY A 8 -7.54 11.22 -8.83
N VAL A 9 -6.93 12.40 -8.96
CA VAL A 9 -5.57 12.74 -8.49
C VAL A 9 -5.51 14.22 -8.05
N PRO A 10 -4.62 14.59 -7.12
CA PRO A 10 -3.74 13.72 -6.36
C PRO A 10 -4.51 12.89 -5.34
N LYS A 11 -3.95 11.75 -4.95
CA LYS A 11 -4.44 10.97 -3.82
C LYS A 11 -3.66 11.35 -2.57
N GLY A 12 -4.32 11.32 -1.43
CA GLY A 12 -3.72 11.72 -0.15
C GLY A 12 -3.94 10.68 0.93
N GLY A 13 -3.16 10.75 1.98
CA GLY A 13 -3.34 9.93 3.17
C GLY A 13 -3.09 10.71 4.45
N VAL A 14 -3.97 10.53 5.42
CA VAL A 14 -3.77 11.01 6.79
C VAL A 14 -3.24 9.85 7.61
N LEU A 15 -2.11 10.06 8.28
CA LEU A 15 -1.43 9.04 9.07
C LEU A 15 -1.53 9.34 10.56
N ALA A 16 -1.60 8.28 11.36
CA ALA A 16 -1.58 8.35 12.81
C ALA A 16 -0.90 7.09 13.38
N ARG A 17 -0.55 7.12 14.66
CA ARG A 17 -0.08 5.92 15.37
C ARG A 17 -1.15 4.82 15.32
N ALA A 18 -0.71 3.59 15.30
CA ALA A 18 -1.59 2.43 15.40
C ALA A 18 -2.39 2.46 16.72
N ALA A 19 -3.58 1.89 16.72
CA ALA A 19 -4.40 1.76 17.92
C ALA A 19 -5.02 0.37 18.08
N GLU A 20 -4.87 -0.48 17.08
CA GLU A 20 -5.45 -1.82 17.05
C GLU A 20 -4.38 -2.91 16.82
N GLY A 21 -3.15 -2.65 17.28
CA GLY A 21 -2.02 -3.57 17.14
C GLY A 21 -1.48 -3.67 15.71
N GLY A 22 -1.67 -2.63 14.89
CA GLY A 22 -1.00 -2.47 13.61
C GLY A 22 0.37 -1.79 13.76
N THR A 23 1.02 -1.49 12.65
CA THR A 23 2.26 -0.71 12.60
C THR A 23 1.96 0.79 12.50
N ILE A 24 0.94 1.14 11.71
CA ILE A 24 0.53 2.54 11.48
C ILE A 24 -0.96 2.55 11.11
N ARG A 25 -1.64 3.65 11.41
CA ARG A 25 -3.00 3.90 10.95
C ARG A 25 -2.98 4.84 9.75
N SER A 26 -3.77 4.53 8.73
CA SER A 26 -3.94 5.35 7.53
C SER A 26 -5.41 5.56 7.18
N ARG A 27 -5.73 6.78 6.76
CA ARG A 27 -6.99 7.14 6.11
C ARG A 27 -6.68 7.63 4.71
N TYR A 28 -7.00 6.82 3.71
CA TYR A 28 -6.64 7.06 2.32
C TYR A 28 -7.78 7.74 1.56
N LEU A 29 -7.47 8.87 0.94
CA LEU A 29 -8.42 9.71 0.21
C LEU A 29 -8.25 9.53 -1.30
N THR A 30 -9.36 9.32 -2.03
CA THR A 30 -9.41 9.04 -3.49
C THR A 30 -10.19 10.09 -4.29
N PRO A 31 -9.68 11.29 -4.50
CA PRO A 31 -9.38 12.32 -3.50
C PRO A 31 -10.61 12.84 -2.79
N HIS A 32 -11.83 12.63 -3.38
CA HIS A 32 -13.11 13.18 -2.91
C HIS A 32 -13.82 12.30 -1.89
N ALA A 33 -13.33 11.08 -1.67
CA ALA A 33 -13.92 10.13 -0.73
C ALA A 33 -12.86 9.38 0.06
N LEU A 34 -13.21 9.02 1.28
CA LEU A 34 -12.41 8.12 2.10
C LEU A 34 -12.55 6.68 1.56
N HIS A 35 -11.43 6.06 1.24
CA HIS A 35 -11.40 4.65 0.87
C HIS A 35 -11.65 3.79 2.12
N GLN A 36 -12.68 2.94 2.10
CA GLN A 36 -13.05 2.12 3.27
C GLN A 36 -11.98 1.10 3.66
N ALA A 37 -11.37 0.48 2.66
CA ALA A 37 -10.15 -0.31 2.84
C ALA A 37 -8.93 0.57 2.50
N HIS A 38 -7.93 0.04 1.85
CA HIS A 38 -6.76 0.80 1.41
C HIS A 38 -6.40 0.40 -0.03
N ALA A 39 -6.04 1.37 -0.88
CA ALA A 39 -5.51 1.05 -2.19
C ALA A 39 -4.15 0.37 -2.05
N VAL A 40 -3.92 -0.70 -2.81
CA VAL A 40 -2.70 -1.51 -2.73
C VAL A 40 -1.44 -0.67 -2.93
N THR A 41 -1.43 0.15 -4.00
CA THR A 41 -0.29 1.05 -4.29
C THR A 41 -0.07 2.11 -3.22
N GLY A 42 -1.17 2.65 -2.65
CA GLY A 42 -1.10 3.55 -1.50
C GLY A 42 -0.56 2.86 -0.25
N GLY A 43 -0.94 1.60 -0.02
CA GLY A 43 -0.42 0.78 1.07
C GLY A 43 1.08 0.52 0.93
N VAL A 44 1.53 0.16 -0.28
CA VAL A 44 2.96 0.01 -0.57
C VAL A 44 3.72 1.31 -0.32
N CYS A 45 3.16 2.46 -0.73
CA CYS A 45 3.77 3.76 -0.49
C CYS A 45 3.90 4.08 1.01
N VAL A 46 2.82 3.90 1.79
CA VAL A 46 2.82 4.13 3.25
C VAL A 46 3.80 3.19 3.95
N ALA A 47 3.78 1.91 3.61
CA ALA A 47 4.69 0.93 4.20
C ALA A 47 6.16 1.24 3.89
N SER A 48 6.48 1.63 2.65
CA SER A 48 7.83 2.04 2.28
C SER A 48 8.27 3.30 3.05
N ALA A 49 7.37 4.27 3.22
CA ALA A 49 7.62 5.45 4.03
C ALA A 49 7.88 5.13 5.51
N CYS A 50 7.24 4.10 6.08
CA CYS A 50 7.54 3.63 7.43
C CYS A 50 8.98 3.12 7.57
N ALA A 51 9.59 2.63 6.48
CA ALA A 51 10.97 2.18 6.47
C ALA A 51 11.99 3.28 6.19
N LEU A 52 11.54 4.44 5.71
CA LEU A 52 12.40 5.53 5.26
C LEU A 52 12.59 6.57 6.38
N PRO A 53 13.77 6.70 6.98
CA PRO A 53 14.07 7.69 8.01
C PRO A 53 13.78 9.13 7.54
N GLY A 54 13.26 9.96 8.45
CA GLY A 54 12.94 11.35 8.17
C GLY A 54 11.55 11.57 7.54
N THR A 55 10.76 10.52 7.36
CA THR A 55 9.36 10.63 6.96
C THR A 55 8.43 10.63 8.18
N ILE A 56 7.29 11.31 8.09
CA ILE A 56 6.23 11.28 9.13
C ILE A 56 5.77 9.84 9.40
N ALA A 57 5.67 9.01 8.35
CA ALA A 57 5.28 7.62 8.52
C ALA A 57 6.28 6.84 9.38
N HIS A 58 7.58 7.08 9.19
CA HIS A 58 8.63 6.46 10.01
C HIS A 58 8.54 6.88 11.48
N GLU A 59 8.26 8.15 11.76
CA GLU A 59 8.12 8.67 13.13
C GLU A 59 6.87 8.16 13.85
N LEU A 60 5.80 7.90 13.10
CA LEU A 60 4.53 7.42 13.64
C LEU A 60 4.46 5.90 13.74
N ALA A 61 5.26 5.18 12.95
CA ALA A 61 5.21 3.73 12.87
C ALA A 61 5.75 3.08 14.14
N GLU A 62 4.99 2.13 14.67
CA GLU A 62 5.47 1.17 15.66
C GLU A 62 6.10 -0.01 14.91
N ALA A 63 7.21 0.27 14.23
CA ALA A 63 7.84 -0.71 13.35
C ALA A 63 8.81 -1.60 14.12
N ASP A 64 8.71 -2.91 13.87
CA ASP A 64 9.74 -3.87 14.24
C ASP A 64 11.04 -3.55 13.46
N ALA A 65 12.19 -3.75 14.13
CA ALA A 65 13.51 -3.65 13.50
C ALA A 65 13.84 -4.84 12.60
N ALA A 66 13.00 -5.88 12.55
CA ALA A 66 13.20 -7.06 11.72
C ALA A 66 13.32 -6.71 10.22
N ASN A 67 14.11 -7.49 9.50
CA ASN A 67 14.26 -7.36 8.06
C ASN A 67 14.50 -8.76 7.44
N PRO A 68 13.58 -9.31 6.68
CA PRO A 68 12.31 -8.71 6.24
C PRO A 68 11.29 -8.53 7.37
N ARG A 69 10.34 -7.61 7.18
CA ARG A 69 9.27 -7.33 8.13
C ARG A 69 7.93 -7.12 7.45
N THR A 70 6.84 -7.20 8.21
CA THR A 70 5.50 -6.89 7.73
C THR A 70 5.02 -5.60 8.36
N VAL A 71 4.57 -4.65 7.53
CA VAL A 71 3.90 -3.43 7.97
C VAL A 71 2.39 -3.65 7.90
N TRP A 72 1.74 -3.56 9.04
CA TRP A 72 0.29 -3.66 9.18
C TRP A 72 -0.33 -2.27 9.19
N ILE A 73 -1.06 -1.92 8.14
CA ILE A 73 -1.71 -0.61 8.00
C ILE A 73 -3.17 -0.74 8.41
N GLU A 74 -3.55 -0.05 9.48
CA GLU A 74 -4.94 0.02 9.95
C GLU A 74 -5.76 0.97 9.08
N HIS A 75 -6.92 0.53 8.60
CA HIS A 75 -7.87 1.30 7.81
C HIS A 75 -9.31 1.09 8.33
N PRO A 76 -10.33 1.84 7.86
CA PRO A 76 -11.69 1.75 8.42
C PRO A 76 -12.28 0.34 8.46
N ALA A 77 -11.98 -0.50 7.46
CA ALA A 77 -12.53 -1.86 7.38
C ALA A 77 -11.60 -2.96 7.92
N GLY A 78 -10.47 -2.59 8.59
CA GLY A 78 -9.54 -3.57 9.16
C GLY A 78 -8.08 -3.23 8.91
N LYS A 79 -7.30 -4.19 8.46
CA LYS A 79 -5.86 -4.04 8.22
C LYS A 79 -5.46 -4.58 6.85
N ILE A 80 -4.45 -3.96 6.24
CA ILE A 80 -3.74 -4.50 5.07
C ILE A 80 -2.28 -4.73 5.45
N ASP A 81 -1.73 -5.87 5.05
CA ASP A 81 -0.34 -6.23 5.24
C ASP A 81 0.51 -5.89 4.02
N VAL A 82 1.71 -5.40 4.28
CA VAL A 82 2.74 -5.16 3.27
C VAL A 82 4.05 -5.74 3.77
N ALA A 83 4.56 -6.75 3.08
CA ALA A 83 5.88 -7.29 3.35
C ALA A 83 6.95 -6.34 2.79
N LEU A 84 7.95 -6.02 3.60
CA LEU A 84 9.08 -5.17 3.22
C LEU A 84 10.40 -5.91 3.41
N THR A 85 11.29 -5.71 2.44
CA THR A 85 12.72 -6.00 2.58
C THR A 85 13.49 -4.74 2.27
N VAL A 86 14.36 -4.32 3.20
CA VAL A 86 15.21 -3.14 3.04
C VAL A 86 16.64 -3.61 2.82
N ARG A 87 17.32 -3.10 1.80
CA ARG A 87 18.71 -3.38 1.47
C ARG A 87 19.49 -2.08 1.38
N GLY A 88 20.74 -2.12 1.78
CA GLY A 88 21.62 -0.92 1.77
C GLY A 88 21.20 0.14 2.79
N GLU A 89 21.89 1.27 2.75
CA GLU A 89 21.68 2.39 3.67
C GLU A 89 21.84 3.73 2.93
N GLY A 90 21.27 4.79 3.50
CA GLY A 90 21.37 6.15 2.98
C GLY A 90 20.90 6.25 1.53
N ALA A 91 21.71 6.85 0.66
CA ALA A 91 21.38 7.03 -0.76
C ALA A 91 21.35 5.73 -1.58
N ALA A 92 21.91 4.64 -1.05
CA ALA A 92 21.90 3.31 -1.67
C ALA A 92 20.78 2.41 -1.10
N MET A 93 19.86 2.96 -0.32
CA MET A 93 18.74 2.21 0.24
C MET A 93 17.78 1.77 -0.88
N GLU A 94 17.52 0.48 -0.94
CA GLU A 94 16.51 -0.15 -1.79
C GLU A 94 15.40 -0.74 -0.90
N ILE A 95 14.16 -0.42 -1.20
CA ILE A 95 12.98 -0.96 -0.50
C ILE A 95 12.19 -1.82 -1.47
N VAL A 96 12.12 -3.11 -1.19
CA VAL A 96 11.27 -4.06 -1.92
C VAL A 96 10.02 -4.27 -1.11
N ALA A 97 8.86 -3.97 -1.69
CA ALA A 97 7.56 -4.09 -1.03
C ALA A 97 6.60 -4.97 -1.83
N GLY A 98 5.85 -5.80 -1.13
CA GLY A 98 4.84 -6.67 -1.73
C GLY A 98 3.65 -6.89 -0.83
N THR A 99 2.49 -7.17 -1.41
CA THR A 99 1.27 -7.53 -0.68
C THR A 99 0.86 -8.96 -1.02
N LEU A 100 0.45 -9.72 -0.02
CA LEU A 100 -0.14 -11.02 -0.23
C LEU A 100 -1.56 -10.85 -0.79
N ARG A 101 -1.89 -11.62 -1.82
CA ARG A 101 -3.25 -11.72 -2.37
C ARG A 101 -3.62 -13.18 -2.51
N THR A 102 -4.86 -13.47 -2.13
CA THR A 102 -5.46 -14.79 -2.34
C THR A 102 -6.22 -14.80 -3.66
N ALA A 103 -6.16 -15.91 -4.38
CA ALA A 103 -6.94 -16.14 -5.57
C ALA A 103 -7.57 -17.52 -5.51
N ARG A 104 -8.80 -17.62 -6.01
CA ARG A 104 -9.52 -18.88 -6.15
C ARG A 104 -9.93 -19.05 -7.61
N LEU A 105 -9.65 -20.20 -8.18
CA LEU A 105 -10.15 -20.56 -9.51
C LEU A 105 -11.69 -20.65 -9.45
N ILE A 106 -12.36 -19.77 -10.18
CA ILE A 106 -13.83 -19.71 -10.26
C ILE A 106 -14.31 -20.48 -11.48
N MET A 107 -13.61 -20.34 -12.61
CA MET A 107 -14.01 -20.95 -13.89
C MET A 107 -12.76 -21.30 -14.72
N ARG A 108 -12.87 -22.37 -15.49
CA ARG A 108 -11.94 -22.72 -16.55
C ARG A 108 -12.74 -22.95 -17.84
N GLY A 109 -12.29 -22.39 -18.96
CA GLY A 109 -12.99 -22.50 -20.22
C GLY A 109 -12.05 -22.24 -21.41
N GLU A 110 -12.60 -22.40 -22.61
CA GLU A 110 -11.92 -22.11 -23.87
C GLU A 110 -12.61 -20.94 -24.58
N VAL A 111 -11.83 -20.10 -25.24
CA VAL A 111 -12.34 -19.03 -26.09
C VAL A 111 -12.09 -19.43 -27.53
N MET A 112 -13.16 -19.55 -28.32
CA MET A 112 -13.05 -19.84 -29.74
C MET A 112 -12.74 -18.56 -30.50
N VAL A 113 -11.57 -18.53 -31.15
CA VAL A 113 -11.11 -17.39 -31.95
C VAL A 113 -11.30 -17.73 -33.44
N PRO A 114 -12.00 -16.90 -34.21
CA PRO A 114 -12.13 -17.12 -35.66
C PRO A 114 -10.79 -17.20 -36.36
N ALA A 115 -10.67 -18.09 -37.36
CA ALA A 115 -9.47 -18.18 -38.17
C ALA A 115 -9.21 -16.83 -38.88
N GLY A 116 -8.00 -16.28 -38.71
CA GLY A 116 -7.62 -14.97 -39.29
C GLY A 116 -7.76 -13.77 -38.35
N ALA A 117 -8.05 -13.96 -37.06
CA ALA A 117 -8.08 -12.90 -36.05
C ALA A 117 -6.72 -12.61 -35.38
N MET A 118 -5.63 -13.18 -35.94
CA MET A 118 -4.23 -12.91 -35.50
C MET A 118 -3.47 -12.19 -36.62
#